data_984fb820d41653f8165fc7faaaf72dbe
#
_entry.id   984fb820d41653f8165fc7faaaf72dbe
#
_cell.length_a   1.000
_cell.length_b   1.000
_cell.length_c   1.000
_cell.angle_alpha   90.00
_cell.angle_beta   90.00
_cell.angle_gamma   90.00
#
_symmetry.space_group_name_H-M   'P 1'
#
loop_
_entity.id
_entity.type
_entity.pdbx_description
1 polymer ?
#
loop_
_entity_poly.entity_id
_entity_poly.type
_entity_poly.pdbx_seq_one_letter_code
_entity_poly.pdbx_strand_id
1 'polypeptide(L)'
;MSDLLSIYKELQAKKWVDLSHQINAESPHFPALPALQQEDLFTLKDGFHVQKFTVVGQYGTHIDAPIHFVEGGRWLDEIALKDLLLPLYVIDKSKEVAANPNFILSKQDILDFEAEYGQITEGAFVAFRSDWSKLWPDQDAMRNLDENGVQQSPGWSREALEFLIYERKVKAVGHETFDTDAGIPAAEHGQITEGAFIAFRSDWSKRWPDQDAMRNLDENGVQQSPGWSREALEFLIHERHVKAVGHETFDTDAGIPAAEHGLVNEYYLLEQNIYQVEVLNHLDQVPAVGALISISFPHWDKATGSPVRAIAILP
;
A
#
# COMPACT_ATOMS: atom_id res chain seq x y z
N MET A 1 -19.60 -26.59 24.04
CA MET A 1 -19.09 -26.33 22.65
C MET A 1 -20.05 -25.37 21.99
N SER A 2 -19.62 -24.18 21.63
CA SER A 2 -20.45 -23.28 20.81
C SER A 2 -20.62 -23.94 19.42
N ASP A 3 -21.86 -24.07 18.99
CA ASP A 3 -22.21 -24.57 17.68
C ASP A 3 -21.83 -23.47 16.66
N LEU A 4 -21.16 -23.82 15.56
CA LEU A 4 -20.80 -22.89 14.50
C LEU A 4 -22.02 -22.12 13.95
N LEU A 5 -23.19 -22.74 13.94
CA LEU A 5 -24.42 -22.07 13.54
C LEU A 5 -24.85 -20.98 14.54
N SER A 6 -24.58 -21.16 15.83
CA SER A 6 -24.80 -20.11 16.84
C SER A 6 -23.88 -18.93 16.63
N ILE A 7 -22.58 -19.19 16.42
CA ILE A 7 -21.58 -18.14 16.10
C ILE A 7 -22.00 -17.40 14.83
N TYR A 8 -22.40 -18.10 13.78
CA TYR A 8 -22.88 -17.49 12.53
C TYR A 8 -24.07 -16.55 12.78
N LYS A 9 -25.05 -16.98 13.59
CA LYS A 9 -26.21 -16.14 13.91
C LYS A 9 -25.82 -14.90 14.72
N GLU A 10 -24.88 -15.04 15.64
CA GLU A 10 -24.31 -13.91 16.39
C GLU A 10 -23.64 -12.91 15.46
N LEU A 11 -22.78 -13.38 14.52
CA LEU A 11 -22.13 -12.54 13.51
C LEU A 11 -23.15 -11.87 12.59
N GLN A 12 -24.20 -12.60 12.14
CA GLN A 12 -25.25 -12.03 11.29
C GLN A 12 -26.02 -10.89 11.99
N ALA A 13 -26.10 -10.89 13.31
CA ALA A 13 -26.77 -9.86 14.08
C ALA A 13 -25.89 -8.60 14.30
N LYS A 14 -24.59 -8.68 13.97
CA LYS A 14 -23.66 -7.54 14.08
C LYS A 14 -23.82 -6.56 12.91
N LYS A 15 -23.33 -5.34 13.08
CA LYS A 15 -23.19 -4.39 11.98
C LYS A 15 -22.02 -4.81 11.08
N TRP A 16 -22.27 -4.85 9.78
CA TRP A 16 -21.28 -5.13 8.76
C TRP A 16 -20.98 -3.84 8.00
N VAL A 17 -19.71 -3.52 7.81
CA VAL A 17 -19.24 -2.34 7.06
C VAL A 17 -18.38 -2.81 5.91
N ASP A 18 -18.72 -2.37 4.70
CA ASP A 18 -17.90 -2.61 3.50
C ASP A 18 -16.73 -1.61 3.52
N LEU A 19 -15.52 -2.13 3.59
CA LEU A 19 -14.28 -1.34 3.60
C LEU A 19 -13.67 -1.19 2.21
N SER A 20 -14.38 -1.62 1.15
CA SER A 20 -13.89 -1.59 -0.23
C SER A 20 -14.52 -0.45 -1.00
N HIS A 21 -13.75 0.15 -1.90
CA HIS A 21 -14.30 1.06 -2.92
C HIS A 21 -14.96 0.27 -4.05
N GLN A 22 -16.04 0.81 -4.60
CA GLN A 22 -16.58 0.32 -5.86
C GLN A 22 -15.60 0.70 -6.98
N ILE A 23 -15.26 -0.23 -7.87
CA ILE A 23 -14.30 -0.03 -8.95
C ILE A 23 -14.98 0.02 -10.32
N ASN A 24 -14.47 0.90 -11.18
CA ASN A 24 -14.86 1.08 -12.58
C ASN A 24 -13.69 1.69 -13.37
N ALA A 25 -13.88 2.05 -14.63
CA ALA A 25 -12.82 2.59 -15.49
C ALA A 25 -12.26 3.96 -15.03
N GLU A 26 -13.05 4.73 -14.27
CA GLU A 26 -12.68 6.05 -13.75
C GLU A 26 -12.09 5.97 -12.33
N SER A 27 -12.03 4.79 -11.73
CA SER A 27 -11.53 4.62 -10.37
C SER A 27 -10.06 5.02 -10.25
N PRO A 28 -9.67 5.74 -9.20
CA PRO A 28 -8.27 6.04 -8.89
C PRO A 28 -7.41 4.79 -8.85
N HIS A 29 -6.22 4.87 -9.46
CA HIS A 29 -5.25 3.80 -9.53
C HIS A 29 -3.84 4.38 -9.75
N PHE A 30 -2.81 3.56 -9.59
CA PHE A 30 -1.44 4.01 -9.83
C PHE A 30 -1.28 4.45 -11.29
N PRO A 31 -0.79 5.68 -11.57
CA PRO A 31 -0.87 6.30 -12.91
C PRO A 31 -0.13 5.57 -14.03
N ALA A 32 0.88 4.75 -13.70
CA ALA A 32 1.60 3.96 -14.69
C ALA A 32 0.85 2.68 -15.13
N LEU A 33 -0.22 2.30 -14.43
CA LEU A 33 -1.02 1.13 -14.74
C LEU A 33 -2.21 1.51 -15.64
N PRO A 34 -2.71 0.58 -16.48
CA PRO A 34 -3.88 0.84 -17.32
C PRO A 34 -5.17 0.84 -16.49
N ALA A 35 -6.11 1.70 -16.88
CA ALA A 35 -7.46 1.70 -16.31
C ALA A 35 -8.21 0.38 -16.61
N LEU A 36 -9.12 0.01 -15.70
CA LEU A 36 -10.03 -1.11 -15.91
C LEU A 36 -10.81 -0.95 -17.22
N GLN A 37 -10.90 -2.01 -17.98
CA GLN A 37 -11.75 -2.10 -19.17
C GLN A 37 -12.89 -3.07 -18.93
N GLN A 38 -14.09 -2.69 -19.35
CA GLN A 38 -15.30 -3.48 -19.24
C GLN A 38 -15.98 -3.53 -20.61
N GLU A 39 -16.34 -4.72 -21.08
CA GLU A 39 -17.06 -4.93 -22.33
C GLU A 39 -18.20 -5.94 -22.15
N ASP A 40 -19.34 -5.69 -22.78
CA ASP A 40 -20.43 -6.66 -22.86
C ASP A 40 -20.14 -7.66 -23.99
N LEU A 41 -19.88 -8.92 -23.65
CA LEU A 41 -19.75 -10.00 -24.63
C LEU A 41 -21.11 -10.48 -25.15
N PHE A 42 -22.10 -10.55 -24.26
CA PHE A 42 -23.49 -10.88 -24.55
C PHE A 42 -24.41 -9.98 -23.73
N THR A 43 -25.58 -9.68 -24.24
CA THR A 43 -26.63 -8.88 -23.60
C THR A 43 -27.88 -9.71 -23.38
N LEU A 44 -28.87 -9.21 -22.65
CA LEU A 44 -30.16 -9.90 -22.47
C LEU A 44 -30.89 -10.16 -23.79
N LYS A 45 -30.54 -9.46 -24.90
CA LYS A 45 -31.07 -9.76 -26.24
C LYS A 45 -30.57 -11.09 -26.76
N ASP A 46 -29.42 -11.54 -26.28
CA ASP A 46 -28.82 -12.84 -26.63
C ASP A 46 -29.29 -13.95 -25.67
N GLY A 47 -30.22 -13.63 -24.74
CA GLY A 47 -30.79 -14.54 -23.75
C GLY A 47 -30.11 -14.57 -22.41
N PHE A 48 -28.94 -13.97 -22.28
CA PHE A 48 -28.16 -13.84 -21.03
C PHE A 48 -27.17 -12.69 -21.17
N HIS A 49 -26.76 -12.11 -20.04
CA HIS A 49 -25.77 -11.01 -20.01
C HIS A 49 -24.43 -11.53 -19.49
N VAL A 50 -23.37 -11.32 -20.26
CA VAL A 50 -21.98 -11.66 -19.88
C VAL A 50 -21.07 -10.47 -20.17
N GLN A 51 -20.28 -10.11 -19.17
CA GLN A 51 -19.30 -9.05 -19.26
C GLN A 51 -17.89 -9.62 -19.13
N LYS A 52 -16.94 -9.01 -19.81
CA LYS A 52 -15.52 -9.25 -19.65
C LYS A 52 -14.88 -8.03 -18.98
N PHE A 53 -14.06 -8.28 -17.98
CA PHE A 53 -13.24 -7.28 -17.32
C PHE A 53 -11.76 -7.54 -17.61
N THR A 54 -11.03 -6.48 -17.94
CA THR A 54 -9.56 -6.49 -18.01
C THR A 54 -9.07 -5.49 -16.98
N VAL A 55 -8.37 -5.97 -15.95
CA VAL A 55 -7.95 -5.18 -14.81
C VAL A 55 -6.58 -5.67 -14.33
N VAL A 56 -5.74 -4.75 -13.85
CA VAL A 56 -4.49 -5.10 -13.16
C VAL A 56 -4.78 -5.56 -11.74
N GLY A 57 -3.86 -6.31 -11.13
CA GLY A 57 -4.03 -6.83 -9.76
C GLY A 57 -4.21 -5.71 -8.73
N GLN A 58 -3.41 -4.69 -8.84
CA GLN A 58 -3.36 -3.53 -7.95
C GLN A 58 -4.33 -2.43 -8.42
N TYR A 59 -5.64 -2.64 -8.21
CA TYR A 59 -6.68 -1.72 -8.67
C TYR A 59 -7.77 -1.50 -7.62
N GLY A 60 -8.03 -0.25 -7.24
CA GLY A 60 -8.96 0.09 -6.18
C GLY A 60 -8.49 -0.44 -4.81
N THR A 61 -9.41 -0.90 -3.97
CA THR A 61 -9.05 -1.62 -2.74
C THR A 61 -8.51 -3.00 -3.11
N HIS A 62 -7.23 -3.24 -2.87
CA HIS A 62 -6.54 -4.47 -3.29
C HIS A 62 -5.66 -5.05 -2.17
N ILE A 63 -5.08 -6.19 -2.42
CA ILE A 63 -4.13 -6.88 -1.56
C ILE A 63 -2.85 -7.13 -2.35
N ASP A 64 -1.71 -6.91 -1.73
CA ASP A 64 -0.40 -7.29 -2.25
C ASP A 64 0.15 -8.50 -1.52
N ALA A 65 0.55 -9.49 -2.30
CA ALA A 65 1.28 -10.64 -1.80
C ALA A 65 2.78 -10.33 -1.71
N PRO A 66 3.54 -10.98 -0.81
CA PRO A 66 4.99 -10.78 -0.70
C PRO A 66 5.75 -10.85 -2.02
N ILE A 67 5.32 -11.69 -2.97
CA ILE A 67 5.94 -11.81 -4.30
C ILE A 67 5.88 -10.53 -5.12
N HIS A 68 5.00 -9.58 -4.77
CA HIS A 68 4.87 -8.32 -5.50
C HIS A 68 6.20 -7.54 -5.55
N PHE A 69 6.97 -7.56 -4.46
CA PHE A 69 8.28 -6.89 -4.39
C PHE A 69 9.46 -7.85 -4.13
N VAL A 70 9.20 -9.07 -3.63
CA VAL A 70 10.25 -9.96 -3.13
C VAL A 70 10.35 -11.22 -3.97
N GLU A 71 11.48 -11.42 -4.65
CA GLU A 71 11.75 -12.66 -5.40
C GLU A 71 11.69 -13.88 -4.46
N GLY A 72 10.85 -14.86 -4.82
CA GLY A 72 10.62 -16.05 -4.00
C GLY A 72 9.64 -15.83 -2.84
N GLY A 73 9.05 -14.64 -2.71
CA GLY A 73 7.95 -14.36 -1.76
C GLY A 73 6.71 -15.19 -2.08
N ARG A 74 5.79 -15.29 -1.10
CA ARG A 74 4.53 -16.03 -1.26
C ARG A 74 3.62 -15.38 -2.29
N TRP A 75 2.95 -16.22 -3.10
CA TRP A 75 1.86 -15.82 -3.99
C TRP A 75 0.53 -15.72 -3.21
N LEU A 76 -0.50 -15.11 -3.81
CA LEU A 76 -1.81 -14.96 -3.18
C LEU A 76 -2.46 -16.32 -2.81
N ASP A 77 -2.31 -17.32 -3.65
CA ASP A 77 -2.85 -18.66 -3.44
C ASP A 77 -2.12 -19.45 -2.33
N GLU A 78 -0.97 -18.96 -1.89
CA GLU A 78 -0.21 -19.50 -0.75
C GLU A 78 -0.59 -18.85 0.60
N ILE A 79 -1.42 -17.81 0.60
CA ILE A 79 -1.95 -17.21 1.83
C ILE A 79 -3.04 -18.13 2.40
N ALA A 80 -2.85 -18.58 3.65
CA ALA A 80 -3.77 -19.51 4.26
C ALA A 80 -5.16 -18.86 4.51
N LEU A 81 -6.24 -19.58 4.18
CA LEU A 81 -7.61 -19.07 4.33
C LEU A 81 -7.92 -18.52 5.73
N LYS A 82 -7.36 -19.11 6.78
CA LYS A 82 -7.54 -18.65 8.17
C LYS A 82 -6.85 -17.30 8.44
N ASP A 83 -5.86 -16.93 7.63
CA ASP A 83 -5.17 -15.65 7.72
C ASP A 83 -5.93 -14.52 6.96
N LEU A 84 -7.14 -14.82 6.42
CA LEU A 84 -8.06 -13.90 5.76
C LEU A 84 -9.30 -13.54 6.62
N LEU A 85 -9.33 -14.00 7.87
CA LEU A 85 -10.33 -13.62 8.87
C LEU A 85 -9.60 -13.37 10.20
N LEU A 86 -9.35 -12.11 10.50
CA LEU A 86 -8.44 -11.69 11.56
C LEU A 86 -9.11 -10.71 12.54
N PRO A 87 -8.65 -10.64 13.80
CA PRO A 87 -8.96 -9.53 14.68
C PRO A 87 -8.51 -8.21 14.04
N LEU A 88 -9.39 -7.21 14.02
CA LEU A 88 -9.10 -5.89 13.41
C LEU A 88 -8.83 -4.87 14.50
N TYR A 89 -7.72 -4.14 14.37
CA TYR A 89 -7.38 -2.94 15.14
C TYR A 89 -7.29 -1.75 14.19
N VAL A 90 -7.86 -0.61 14.58
CA VAL A 90 -7.85 0.61 13.76
C VAL A 90 -7.16 1.72 14.55
N ILE A 91 -5.99 2.14 14.09
CA ILE A 91 -5.25 3.28 14.63
C ILE A 91 -5.72 4.53 13.88
N ASP A 92 -6.50 5.37 14.58
CA ASP A 92 -7.06 6.59 13.99
C ASP A 92 -6.12 7.78 14.18
N LYS A 93 -5.58 8.28 13.07
CA LYS A 93 -4.75 9.48 12.97
C LYS A 93 -5.34 10.50 11.98
N SER A 94 -6.63 10.42 11.72
CA SER A 94 -7.31 11.29 10.76
C SER A 94 -7.17 12.79 11.08
N LYS A 95 -7.08 13.15 12.36
CA LYS A 95 -6.89 14.54 12.79
C LYS A 95 -5.47 15.04 12.52
N GLU A 96 -4.48 14.20 12.82
CA GLU A 96 -3.06 14.49 12.58
C GLU A 96 -2.79 14.60 11.08
N VAL A 97 -3.36 13.70 10.28
CA VAL A 97 -3.28 13.74 8.81
C VAL A 97 -3.96 14.97 8.24
N ALA A 98 -5.11 15.38 8.76
CA ALA A 98 -5.76 16.62 8.34
C ALA A 98 -4.91 17.87 8.61
N ALA A 99 -4.06 17.84 9.64
CA ALA A 99 -3.11 18.92 9.95
C ALA A 99 -1.81 18.82 9.16
N ASN A 100 -1.38 17.60 8.80
CA ASN A 100 -0.17 17.31 8.03
C ASN A 100 -0.43 16.13 7.08
N PRO A 101 -0.65 16.36 5.78
CA PRO A 101 -0.89 15.29 4.80
C PRO A 101 0.24 14.25 4.72
N ASN A 102 1.46 14.62 5.11
CA ASN A 102 2.64 13.76 5.13
C ASN A 102 2.89 13.14 6.53
N PHE A 103 1.84 12.94 7.31
CA PHE A 103 1.93 12.32 8.62
C PHE A 103 2.50 10.89 8.49
N ILE A 104 3.48 10.58 9.34
CA ILE A 104 4.10 9.26 9.39
C ILE A 104 3.72 8.61 10.72
N LEU A 105 2.97 7.51 10.66
CA LEU A 105 2.57 6.75 11.84
C LEU A 105 3.80 6.08 12.46
N SER A 106 4.11 6.47 13.70
CA SER A 106 5.29 6.03 14.43
C SER A 106 5.01 4.84 15.35
N LYS A 107 6.07 4.19 15.85
CA LYS A 107 5.97 3.21 16.95
C LYS A 107 5.32 3.80 18.18
N GLN A 108 5.61 5.07 18.51
CA GLN A 108 5.00 5.73 19.67
C GLN A 108 3.49 5.84 19.54
N ASP A 109 2.97 6.12 18.34
CA ASP A 109 1.53 6.16 18.08
C ASP A 109 0.85 4.80 18.36
N ILE A 110 1.55 3.70 18.05
CA ILE A 110 1.08 2.35 18.37
C ILE A 110 1.09 2.12 19.88
N LEU A 111 2.14 2.52 20.59
CA LEU A 111 2.22 2.38 22.04
C LEU A 111 1.16 3.21 22.76
N ASP A 112 0.88 4.42 22.28
CA ASP A 112 -0.17 5.30 22.83
C ASP A 112 -1.55 4.66 22.59
N PHE A 113 -1.78 4.11 21.41
CA PHE A 113 -2.99 3.33 21.11
C PHE A 113 -3.14 2.13 22.07
N GLU A 114 -2.08 1.37 22.29
CA GLU A 114 -2.11 0.22 23.22
C GLU A 114 -2.31 0.63 24.67
N ALA A 115 -1.81 1.79 25.08
CA ALA A 115 -2.05 2.32 26.42
C ALA A 115 -3.53 2.64 26.67
N GLU A 116 -4.26 3.03 25.63
CA GLU A 116 -5.70 3.36 25.72
C GLU A 116 -6.60 2.13 25.55
N TYR A 117 -6.29 1.25 24.57
CA TYR A 117 -7.19 0.19 24.13
C TYR A 117 -6.72 -1.23 24.49
N GLY A 118 -5.52 -1.37 25.04
CA GLY A 118 -4.88 -2.64 25.32
C GLY A 118 -4.00 -3.13 24.17
N GLN A 119 -3.16 -4.10 24.49
CA GLN A 119 -2.15 -4.61 23.58
C GLN A 119 -2.77 -5.27 22.34
N ILE A 120 -2.23 -4.96 21.14
CA ILE A 120 -2.55 -5.63 19.90
C ILE A 120 -2.21 -7.12 19.99
N THR A 121 -3.17 -7.98 19.67
CA THR A 121 -3.02 -9.44 19.79
C THR A 121 -2.22 -10.01 18.63
N GLU A 122 -1.47 -11.09 18.91
CA GLU A 122 -0.80 -11.87 17.87
C GLU A 122 -1.80 -12.32 16.78
N GLY A 123 -1.40 -12.25 15.53
CA GLY A 123 -2.23 -12.67 14.40
C GLY A 123 -3.27 -11.64 13.94
N ALA A 124 -3.22 -10.41 14.42
CA ALA A 124 -4.17 -9.35 14.06
C ALA A 124 -3.93 -8.78 12.65
N PHE A 125 -4.94 -8.07 12.14
CA PHE A 125 -4.86 -7.07 11.09
C PHE A 125 -4.87 -5.69 11.76
N VAL A 126 -3.91 -4.82 11.40
CA VAL A 126 -3.82 -3.45 11.91
C VAL A 126 -4.04 -2.46 10.77
N ALA A 127 -5.08 -1.64 10.88
CA ALA A 127 -5.42 -0.62 9.90
C ALA A 127 -5.03 0.78 10.38
N PHE A 128 -4.42 1.56 9.51
CA PHE A 128 -4.16 2.99 9.69
C PHE A 128 -5.31 3.79 9.07
N ARG A 129 -6.13 4.41 9.92
CA ARG A 129 -7.16 5.34 9.48
C ARG A 129 -6.59 6.73 9.34
N SER A 130 -6.61 7.25 8.12
CA SER A 130 -6.14 8.58 7.75
C SER A 130 -7.26 9.51 7.25
N ASP A 131 -8.47 8.97 7.04
CA ASP A 131 -9.58 9.59 6.29
C ASP A 131 -9.23 9.90 4.82
N TRP A 132 -8.14 9.34 4.28
CA TRP A 132 -7.74 9.52 2.87
C TRP A 132 -8.76 8.91 1.90
N SER A 133 -9.43 7.85 2.31
CA SER A 133 -10.53 7.22 1.57
C SER A 133 -11.68 8.17 1.21
N LYS A 134 -11.83 9.28 1.94
CA LYS A 134 -12.84 10.32 1.67
C LYS A 134 -12.54 11.15 0.43
N LEU A 135 -11.32 11.09 -0.09
CA LEU A 135 -10.93 11.73 -1.35
C LEU A 135 -11.36 10.94 -2.58
N TRP A 136 -11.76 9.67 -2.40
CA TRP A 136 -12.30 8.83 -3.48
C TRP A 136 -13.63 9.38 -4.01
N PRO A 137 -13.91 9.41 -5.34
CA PRO A 137 -13.14 8.81 -6.43
C PRO A 137 -12.24 9.83 -7.18
N ASP A 138 -11.81 10.89 -6.58
CA ASP A 138 -10.99 11.92 -7.21
C ASP A 138 -9.51 11.48 -7.26
N GLN A 139 -9.02 11.11 -8.45
CA GLN A 139 -7.65 10.67 -8.70
C GLN A 139 -6.61 11.73 -8.29
N ASP A 140 -6.86 13.00 -8.60
CA ASP A 140 -5.90 14.08 -8.30
C ASP A 140 -5.88 14.41 -6.82
N ALA A 141 -7.05 14.39 -6.17
CA ALA A 141 -7.15 14.55 -4.71
C ALA A 141 -6.45 13.39 -3.98
N MET A 142 -6.62 12.13 -4.43
CA MET A 142 -5.94 10.96 -3.86
C MET A 142 -4.43 11.04 -4.01
N ARG A 143 -3.92 11.56 -5.13
CA ARG A 143 -2.48 11.78 -5.36
C ARG A 143 -1.95 12.96 -4.56
N ASN A 144 -2.75 14.02 -4.41
CA ASN A 144 -2.42 15.23 -3.65
C ASN A 144 -0.99 15.74 -3.93
N LEU A 145 -0.68 16.02 -5.21
CA LEU A 145 0.65 16.47 -5.61
C LEU A 145 0.89 17.92 -5.19
N ASP A 146 2.11 18.22 -4.72
CA ASP A 146 2.56 19.58 -4.50
C ASP A 146 2.90 20.29 -5.83
N GLU A 147 3.36 21.54 -5.74
CA GLU A 147 3.76 22.36 -6.92
C GLU A 147 4.93 21.77 -7.73
N ASN A 148 5.66 20.82 -7.15
CA ASN A 148 6.79 20.13 -7.78
C ASN A 148 6.39 18.74 -8.31
N GLY A 149 5.12 18.36 -8.18
CA GLY A 149 4.62 17.05 -8.58
C GLY A 149 4.94 15.92 -7.58
N VAL A 150 5.35 16.26 -6.35
CA VAL A 150 5.62 15.29 -5.29
C VAL A 150 4.32 14.97 -4.55
N GLN A 151 4.03 13.68 -4.42
CA GLN A 151 2.84 13.21 -3.68
C GLN A 151 2.95 13.58 -2.19
N GLN A 152 1.86 14.08 -1.64
CA GLN A 152 1.71 14.44 -0.23
C GLN A 152 0.66 13.51 0.39
N SER A 153 1.08 12.38 0.92
CA SER A 153 0.19 11.37 1.50
C SER A 153 0.75 10.81 2.81
N PRO A 154 -0.10 10.40 3.76
CA PRO A 154 0.36 9.76 4.99
C PRO A 154 0.84 8.33 4.74
N GLY A 155 1.65 7.80 5.66
CA GLY A 155 2.15 6.44 5.60
C GLY A 155 2.67 5.92 6.93
N TRP A 156 3.23 4.71 6.91
CA TRP A 156 3.83 4.05 8.06
C TRP A 156 5.31 4.39 8.19
N SER A 157 5.82 4.48 9.42
CA SER A 157 7.25 4.41 9.62
C SER A 157 7.72 2.96 9.63
N ARG A 158 8.95 2.73 9.19
CA ARG A 158 9.58 1.41 9.26
C ARG A 158 9.60 0.87 10.69
N GLU A 159 9.92 1.71 11.68
CA GLU A 159 9.97 1.31 13.08
C GLU A 159 8.59 0.85 13.59
N ALA A 160 7.51 1.49 13.14
CA ALA A 160 6.14 1.05 13.45
C ALA A 160 5.86 -0.34 12.88
N LEU A 161 6.23 -0.58 11.61
CA LEU A 161 6.06 -1.89 10.96
C LEU A 161 6.90 -2.97 11.64
N GLU A 162 8.17 -2.70 11.94
CA GLU A 162 9.04 -3.62 12.69
C GLU A 162 8.44 -4.01 14.04
N PHE A 163 7.91 -3.04 14.78
CA PHE A 163 7.26 -3.30 16.05
C PHE A 163 6.03 -4.19 15.90
N LEU A 164 5.17 -3.93 14.91
CA LEU A 164 4.00 -4.76 14.62
C LEU A 164 4.39 -6.18 14.21
N ILE A 165 5.40 -6.33 13.37
CA ILE A 165 5.85 -7.62 12.86
C ILE A 165 6.53 -8.46 13.95
N TYR A 166 7.54 -7.92 14.61
CA TYR A 166 8.39 -8.70 15.50
C TYR A 166 7.86 -8.80 16.93
N GLU A 167 7.27 -7.72 17.45
CA GLU A 167 6.83 -7.69 18.83
C GLU A 167 5.33 -7.98 18.99
N ARG A 168 4.51 -7.72 17.98
CA ARG A 168 3.06 -8.03 17.99
C ARG A 168 2.67 -9.19 17.09
N LYS A 169 3.57 -9.59 16.16
CA LYS A 169 3.39 -10.73 15.24
C LYS A 169 2.07 -10.65 14.49
N VAL A 170 1.76 -9.47 13.97
CA VAL A 170 0.58 -9.25 13.14
C VAL A 170 0.67 -10.05 11.83
N LYS A 171 -0.47 -10.33 11.21
CA LYS A 171 -0.56 -11.05 9.94
C LYS A 171 -0.67 -10.14 8.74
N ALA A 172 -1.23 -8.95 8.93
CA ALA A 172 -1.43 -7.99 7.87
C ALA A 172 -1.54 -6.57 8.43
N VAL A 173 -1.25 -5.60 7.58
CA VAL A 173 -1.55 -4.19 7.79
C VAL A 173 -2.42 -3.68 6.65
N GLY A 174 -3.05 -2.52 6.85
CA GLY A 174 -3.84 -1.86 5.82
C GLY A 174 -3.88 -0.34 6.02
N HIS A 175 -4.13 0.38 4.96
CA HIS A 175 -4.22 1.84 4.94
C HIS A 175 -5.19 2.32 3.84
N GLU A 176 -5.39 3.63 3.74
CA GLU A 176 -6.36 4.24 2.82
C GLU A 176 -5.68 4.95 1.63
N THR A 177 -4.34 4.91 1.54
CA THR A 177 -3.52 5.52 0.50
C THR A 177 -3.14 4.52 -0.59
N PHE A 178 -2.48 4.98 -1.66
CA PHE A 178 -1.99 4.10 -2.74
C PHE A 178 -0.75 3.29 -2.34
N ASP A 179 0.03 3.81 -1.37
CA ASP A 179 1.31 3.23 -0.95
C ASP A 179 1.41 3.17 0.57
N THR A 180 2.20 2.22 1.07
CA THR A 180 2.52 2.07 2.50
C THR A 180 3.36 3.23 3.02
N ASP A 181 4.21 3.78 2.15
CA ASP A 181 5.09 4.90 2.47
C ASP A 181 4.35 6.26 2.40
N ALA A 182 4.76 7.20 3.25
CA ALA A 182 4.30 8.58 3.15
C ALA A 182 4.87 9.25 1.88
N GLY A 183 4.11 10.19 1.30
CA GLY A 183 4.45 10.83 0.03
C GLY A 183 5.74 11.66 0.03
N ILE A 184 6.20 12.16 1.19
CA ILE A 184 7.52 12.78 1.36
C ILE A 184 8.47 11.77 1.99
N PRO A 185 9.60 11.41 1.33
CA PRO A 185 10.59 10.56 1.95
C PRO A 185 11.12 11.17 3.24
N ALA A 186 11.44 10.34 4.23
CA ALA A 186 11.97 10.74 5.54
C ALA A 186 13.27 11.60 5.49
N ALA A 187 13.76 11.94 4.30
CA ALA A 187 14.93 12.80 4.05
C ALA A 187 14.81 14.22 4.65
N GLU A 188 13.60 14.71 4.96
CA GLU A 188 13.43 16.02 5.60
C GLU A 188 13.75 16.02 7.11
N HIS A 189 13.92 14.87 7.74
CA HIS A 189 14.23 14.76 9.17
C HIS A 189 15.74 14.65 9.50
N GLY A 190 16.63 14.95 8.58
CA GLY A 190 18.03 15.29 8.83
C GLY A 190 18.96 14.19 9.34
N GLN A 191 18.51 12.95 9.54
CA GLN A 191 19.37 11.82 9.89
C GLN A 191 18.99 10.59 9.07
N ILE A 192 19.94 10.11 8.26
CA ILE A 192 19.84 8.80 7.61
C ILE A 192 19.94 7.75 8.70
N THR A 193 18.81 7.09 8.99
CA THR A 193 18.75 6.00 9.98
C THR A 193 19.14 4.68 9.34
N GLU A 194 19.66 3.75 10.14
CA GLU A 194 19.88 2.37 9.68
C GLU A 194 18.58 1.80 9.12
N GLY A 195 18.68 1.21 7.92
CA GLY A 195 17.54 0.64 7.22
C GLY A 195 16.68 1.63 6.42
N ALA A 196 17.09 2.91 6.33
CA ALA A 196 16.36 3.92 5.56
C ALA A 196 16.33 3.63 4.05
N PHE A 197 15.32 4.18 3.39
CA PHE A 197 15.32 4.44 1.95
C PHE A 197 15.81 5.84 1.68
N ILE A 198 16.70 5.98 0.71
CA ILE A 198 17.21 7.30 0.28
C ILE A 198 16.79 7.54 -1.15
N ALA A 199 15.93 8.54 -1.35
CA ALA A 199 15.54 8.98 -2.67
C ALA A 199 16.41 10.15 -3.15
N PHE A 200 16.96 10.01 -4.34
CA PHE A 200 17.65 11.08 -5.04
C PHE A 200 16.65 11.83 -5.92
N ARG A 201 16.22 13.01 -5.47
CA ARG A 201 15.39 13.91 -6.25
C ARG A 201 16.26 14.70 -7.24
N SER A 202 15.97 14.59 -8.52
CA SER A 202 16.67 15.28 -9.61
C SER A 202 15.76 16.19 -10.43
N ASP A 203 14.47 16.24 -10.11
CA ASP A 203 13.41 16.88 -10.91
C ASP A 203 13.30 16.29 -12.35
N TRP A 204 13.87 15.11 -12.55
CA TRP A 204 13.83 14.43 -13.85
C TRP A 204 12.41 13.98 -14.21
N SER A 205 11.62 13.67 -13.23
CA SER A 205 10.21 13.30 -13.36
C SER A 205 9.36 14.37 -14.07
N LYS A 206 9.75 15.64 -14.01
CA LYS A 206 9.07 16.75 -14.74
C LYS A 206 9.11 16.60 -16.27
N ARG A 207 9.92 15.69 -16.78
CA ARG A 207 10.01 15.37 -18.22
C ARG A 207 8.93 14.40 -18.69
N TRP A 208 8.24 13.75 -17.75
CA TRP A 208 7.12 12.85 -18.05
C TRP A 208 5.92 13.63 -18.64
N PRO A 209 5.16 13.08 -19.62
CA PRO A 209 5.27 11.74 -20.21
C PRO A 209 6.13 11.65 -21.48
N ASP A 210 6.96 12.61 -21.77
CA ASP A 210 7.81 12.63 -22.96
C ASP A 210 8.97 11.64 -22.79
N GLN A 211 8.90 10.49 -23.49
CA GLN A 211 9.92 9.45 -23.43
C GLN A 211 11.29 9.91 -23.92
N ASP A 212 11.33 10.74 -24.96
CA ASP A 212 12.59 11.24 -25.50
C ASP A 212 13.24 12.23 -24.54
N ALA A 213 12.45 13.10 -23.91
CA ALA A 213 12.92 13.98 -22.85
C ALA A 213 13.41 13.19 -21.62
N MET A 214 12.72 12.11 -21.23
CA MET A 214 13.13 11.24 -20.13
C MET A 214 14.44 10.51 -20.43
N ARG A 215 14.62 10.01 -21.65
CA ARG A 215 15.87 9.36 -22.09
C ARG A 215 16.99 10.36 -22.28
N ASN A 216 16.69 11.57 -22.78
CA ASN A 216 17.63 12.65 -22.98
C ASN A 216 18.93 12.18 -23.64
N LEU A 217 18.83 11.54 -24.80
CA LEU A 217 19.97 10.98 -25.50
C LEU A 217 20.81 12.11 -26.13
N ASP A 218 22.13 11.98 -26.07
CA ASP A 218 23.05 12.83 -26.82
C ASP A 218 23.11 12.42 -28.32
N GLU A 219 23.94 13.09 -29.09
CA GLU A 219 24.14 12.83 -30.52
C GLU A 219 24.65 11.42 -30.84
N ASN A 220 25.22 10.73 -29.87
CA ASN A 220 25.70 9.35 -29.95
C ASN A 220 24.72 8.32 -29.46
N GLY A 221 23.52 8.75 -29.03
CA GLY A 221 22.49 7.89 -28.44
C GLY A 221 22.75 7.49 -26.98
N VAL A 222 23.66 8.19 -26.30
CA VAL A 222 23.97 7.95 -24.89
C VAL A 222 23.02 8.75 -23.99
N GLN A 223 22.40 8.09 -23.03
CA GLN A 223 21.49 8.72 -22.10
C GLN A 223 22.22 9.68 -21.17
N GLN A 224 21.72 10.91 -21.07
CA GLN A 224 22.27 11.99 -20.24
C GLN A 224 21.34 12.24 -19.05
N SER A 225 21.26 11.29 -18.16
CA SER A 225 20.45 11.38 -16.94
C SER A 225 21.32 11.40 -15.68
N PRO A 226 20.93 12.09 -14.61
CA PRO A 226 21.63 12.02 -13.34
C PRO A 226 21.53 10.61 -12.73
N GLY A 227 22.46 10.27 -11.84
CA GLY A 227 22.51 8.99 -11.15
C GLY A 227 23.27 9.08 -9.85
N TRP A 228 23.37 7.97 -9.13
CA TRP A 228 24.12 7.83 -7.89
C TRP A 228 25.62 7.68 -8.15
N SER A 229 26.47 8.30 -7.31
CA SER A 229 27.89 7.97 -7.33
C SER A 229 28.16 6.68 -6.55
N ARG A 230 29.25 5.99 -6.91
CA ARG A 230 29.69 4.77 -6.23
C ARG A 230 29.95 5.01 -4.74
N GLU A 231 30.63 6.09 -4.42
CA GLU A 231 30.98 6.47 -3.05
C GLU A 231 29.74 6.76 -2.20
N ALA A 232 28.73 7.44 -2.80
CA ALA A 232 27.47 7.68 -2.12
C ALA A 232 26.74 6.38 -1.78
N LEU A 233 26.71 5.43 -2.73
CA LEU A 233 26.09 4.12 -2.50
C LEU A 233 26.85 3.31 -1.45
N GLU A 234 28.18 3.27 -1.50
CA GLU A 234 29.00 2.60 -0.48
C GLU A 234 28.78 3.19 0.91
N PHE A 235 28.76 4.52 1.04
CA PHE A 235 28.46 5.19 2.30
C PHE A 235 27.06 4.83 2.82
N LEU A 236 26.05 4.90 1.97
CA LEU A 236 24.68 4.60 2.35
C LEU A 236 24.51 3.14 2.79
N ILE A 237 25.12 2.20 2.08
CA ILE A 237 24.99 0.77 2.34
C ILE A 237 25.80 0.35 3.57
N HIS A 238 27.09 0.73 3.63
CA HIS A 238 28.02 0.18 4.63
C HIS A 238 28.10 1.01 5.90
N GLU A 239 27.92 2.34 5.80
CA GLU A 239 28.02 3.24 6.96
C GLU A 239 26.66 3.61 7.54
N ARG A 240 25.60 3.56 6.74
CA ARG A 240 24.24 3.91 7.16
C ARG A 240 23.28 2.73 7.12
N HIS A 241 23.74 1.59 6.59
CA HIS A 241 22.97 0.33 6.52
C HIS A 241 21.57 0.53 5.93
N VAL A 242 21.45 1.42 4.93
CA VAL A 242 20.19 1.65 4.22
C VAL A 242 19.74 0.37 3.52
N LYS A 243 18.44 0.19 3.36
CA LYS A 243 17.88 -0.98 2.70
C LYS A 243 17.59 -0.74 1.23
N ALA A 244 17.49 0.52 0.82
CA ALA A 244 17.26 0.86 -0.58
C ALA A 244 17.62 2.29 -0.92
N VAL A 245 17.81 2.54 -2.21
CA VAL A 245 17.94 3.86 -2.81
C VAL A 245 17.00 3.99 -4.00
N GLY A 246 16.52 5.21 -4.28
CA GLY A 246 15.64 5.48 -5.42
C GLY A 246 16.04 6.79 -6.12
N HIS A 247 15.49 7.03 -7.30
CA HIS A 247 15.73 8.24 -8.10
C HIS A 247 14.63 8.42 -9.18
N GLU A 248 14.65 9.56 -9.87
CA GLU A 248 13.62 9.94 -10.85
C GLU A 248 13.98 9.57 -12.30
N THR A 249 15.11 8.89 -12.52
CA THR A 249 15.62 8.49 -13.82
C THR A 249 15.32 7.03 -14.11
N PHE A 250 15.56 6.60 -15.35
CA PHE A 250 15.37 5.20 -15.72
C PHE A 250 16.47 4.28 -15.16
N ASP A 251 17.62 4.81 -14.70
CA ASP A 251 18.81 4.00 -14.34
C ASP A 251 19.57 4.51 -13.10
N THR A 252 20.13 3.60 -12.26
CA THR A 252 20.90 3.91 -11.03
C THR A 252 22.27 4.53 -11.37
N ASP A 253 22.95 4.02 -12.36
CA ASP A 253 24.16 4.57 -12.96
C ASP A 253 23.80 5.62 -14.01
N ALA A 254 23.00 6.61 -13.67
CA ALA A 254 22.38 7.52 -14.62
C ALA A 254 21.54 6.75 -15.66
N GLY A 255 20.43 6.18 -15.26
CA GLY A 255 19.45 5.54 -16.09
C GLY A 255 18.92 4.18 -15.69
N ILE A 256 18.85 3.63 -14.51
CA ILE A 256 17.99 2.54 -14.01
C ILE A 256 18.07 2.44 -12.48
N PRO A 257 17.23 1.82 -11.85
CA PRO A 257 15.78 1.71 -11.80
C PRO A 257 15.23 2.30 -10.50
N ALA A 258 14.39 3.23 -10.64
CA ALA A 258 13.37 3.45 -9.61
C ALA A 258 12.63 2.14 -9.26
N ALA A 259 12.91 1.05 -10.00
CA ALA A 259 12.21 -0.21 -9.89
C ALA A 259 12.76 -1.18 -8.84
N GLU A 260 14.02 -1.04 -8.39
CA GLU A 260 14.54 -2.07 -7.49
C GLU A 260 14.25 -1.82 -6.01
N HIS A 261 13.89 -0.59 -5.61
CA HIS A 261 13.64 -0.32 -4.18
C HIS A 261 12.73 0.91 -3.94
N GLY A 262 11.76 1.17 -4.82
CA GLY A 262 10.92 2.36 -4.78
C GLY A 262 10.06 2.53 -3.52
N LEU A 263 9.57 1.44 -2.94
CA LEU A 263 8.69 1.44 -1.77
C LEU A 263 9.34 0.61 -0.66
N VAL A 264 10.20 1.22 0.14
CA VAL A 264 11.05 0.51 1.10
C VAL A 264 10.27 -0.13 2.22
N ASN A 265 9.26 0.57 2.75
CA ASN A 265 8.44 0.04 3.81
C ASN A 265 7.55 -1.10 3.28
N GLU A 266 7.03 -0.94 2.08
CA GLU A 266 6.26 -1.99 1.42
C GLU A 266 7.13 -3.20 1.09
N TYR A 267 8.27 -3.00 0.44
CA TYR A 267 9.23 -4.07 0.19
C TYR A 267 9.59 -4.79 1.49
N TYR A 268 9.94 -4.04 2.54
CA TYR A 268 10.31 -4.60 3.83
C TYR A 268 9.18 -5.43 4.43
N LEU A 269 7.94 -4.91 4.43
CA LEU A 269 6.77 -5.62 4.93
C LEU A 269 6.59 -6.95 4.20
N LEU A 270 6.66 -6.92 2.86
CA LEU A 270 6.49 -8.10 2.01
C LEU A 270 7.66 -9.08 2.14
N GLU A 271 8.91 -8.60 2.27
CA GLU A 271 10.08 -9.43 2.57
C GLU A 271 9.92 -10.19 3.89
N GLN A 272 9.28 -9.58 4.90
CA GLN A 272 8.94 -10.25 6.15
C GLN A 272 7.75 -11.21 6.00
N ASN A 273 7.29 -11.42 4.75
CA ASN A 273 6.20 -12.32 4.42
C ASN A 273 4.85 -11.92 5.04
N ILE A 274 4.63 -10.63 5.24
CA ILE A 274 3.37 -10.02 5.64
C ILE A 274 2.68 -9.50 4.39
N TYR A 275 1.39 -9.80 4.20
CA TYR A 275 0.61 -9.16 3.14
C TYR A 275 0.03 -7.84 3.63
N GLN A 276 -0.34 -6.96 2.70
CA GLN A 276 -1.02 -5.69 3.00
C GLN A 276 -2.33 -5.57 2.21
N VAL A 277 -3.18 -4.66 2.64
CA VAL A 277 -4.38 -4.24 1.91
C VAL A 277 -4.37 -2.73 1.82
N GLU A 278 -4.33 -2.22 0.60
CA GLU A 278 -4.23 -0.81 0.29
C GLU A 278 -5.60 -0.22 -0.11
N VAL A 279 -5.67 1.11 -0.08
CA VAL A 279 -6.86 1.88 -0.49
C VAL A 279 -8.14 1.39 0.23
N LEU A 280 -8.05 1.14 1.55
CA LEU A 280 -9.22 0.83 2.38
C LEU A 280 -10.18 2.02 2.45
N ASN A 281 -11.47 1.74 2.66
CA ASN A 281 -12.53 2.72 2.79
C ASN A 281 -13.31 2.55 4.10
N HIS A 282 -14.04 3.58 4.53
CA HIS A 282 -14.96 3.56 5.68
C HIS A 282 -14.32 3.14 7.04
N LEU A 283 -13.03 3.31 7.23
CA LEU A 283 -12.38 3.03 8.53
C LEU A 283 -12.94 3.94 9.64
N ASP A 284 -13.53 5.10 9.29
CA ASP A 284 -14.24 6.00 10.19
C ASP A 284 -15.49 5.38 10.84
N GLN A 285 -15.98 4.27 10.30
CA GLN A 285 -17.14 3.53 10.83
C GLN A 285 -16.74 2.34 11.71
N VAL A 286 -15.46 2.05 11.83
CA VAL A 286 -14.91 0.90 12.55
C VAL A 286 -14.35 1.34 13.90
N PRO A 287 -14.74 0.71 15.02
CA PRO A 287 -14.14 1.02 16.31
C PRO A 287 -12.66 0.61 16.33
N ALA A 288 -11.88 1.24 17.22
CA ALA A 288 -10.44 0.99 17.33
C ALA A 288 -10.09 -0.46 17.63
N VAL A 289 -10.94 -1.17 18.37
CA VAL A 289 -10.74 -2.57 18.76
C VAL A 289 -12.05 -3.36 18.74
N GLY A 290 -11.94 -4.71 18.70
CA GLY A 290 -13.07 -5.63 18.86
C GLY A 290 -13.77 -6.03 17.56
N ALA A 291 -13.42 -5.43 16.40
CA ALA A 291 -13.93 -5.85 15.10
C ALA A 291 -13.16 -7.04 14.53
N LEU A 292 -13.78 -7.75 13.56
CA LEU A 292 -13.13 -8.72 12.67
C LEU A 292 -13.06 -8.13 11.28
N ILE A 293 -12.02 -8.46 10.52
CA ILE A 293 -11.95 -8.18 9.10
C ILE A 293 -11.97 -9.48 8.30
N SER A 294 -12.83 -9.54 7.28
CA SER A 294 -12.89 -10.61 6.28
C SER A 294 -12.45 -10.07 4.94
N ILE A 295 -11.46 -10.70 4.33
CA ILE A 295 -10.88 -10.31 3.04
C ILE A 295 -11.17 -11.41 2.03
N SER A 296 -11.74 -11.05 0.88
CA SER A 296 -12.08 -12.02 -0.17
C SER A 296 -11.60 -11.53 -1.55
N PHE A 297 -11.03 -12.46 -2.30
CA PHE A 297 -10.55 -12.25 -3.66
C PHE A 297 -10.74 -13.54 -4.47
N PRO A 298 -10.74 -13.51 -5.82
CA PRO A 298 -10.74 -14.72 -6.64
C PRO A 298 -9.50 -15.56 -6.39
N HIS A 299 -9.65 -16.86 -6.39
CA HIS A 299 -8.53 -17.81 -6.22
C HIS A 299 -7.69 -17.88 -7.51
N TRP A 300 -6.81 -16.90 -7.69
CA TRP A 300 -5.88 -16.84 -8.81
C TRP A 300 -4.74 -17.83 -8.64
N ASP A 301 -4.35 -18.49 -9.71
CA ASP A 301 -3.08 -19.24 -9.74
C ASP A 301 -1.91 -18.26 -9.82
N LYS A 302 -1.06 -18.24 -8.79
CA LYS A 302 0.19 -17.44 -8.71
C LYS A 302 0.00 -15.95 -9.04
N ALA A 303 -0.98 -15.28 -8.43
CA ALA A 303 -1.12 -13.84 -8.55
C ALA A 303 -0.23 -13.09 -7.56
N THR A 304 0.33 -11.96 -8.00
CA THR A 304 1.14 -11.05 -7.16
C THR A 304 0.27 -10.14 -6.32
N GLY A 305 -0.96 -9.82 -6.78
CA GLY A 305 -1.96 -8.99 -6.13
C GLY A 305 -3.34 -9.21 -6.75
N SER A 306 -4.38 -8.74 -6.10
CA SER A 306 -5.76 -8.81 -6.57
C SER A 306 -6.62 -7.74 -5.94
N PRO A 307 -7.57 -7.13 -6.68
CA PRO A 307 -8.66 -6.41 -6.06
C PRO A 307 -9.39 -7.30 -5.05
N VAL A 308 -9.71 -6.75 -3.89
CA VAL A 308 -10.36 -7.47 -2.80
C VAL A 308 -11.69 -6.82 -2.42
N ARG A 309 -12.57 -7.61 -1.83
CA ARG A 309 -13.64 -7.10 -0.99
C ARG A 309 -13.26 -7.29 0.47
N ALA A 310 -12.96 -6.19 1.15
CA ALA A 310 -12.65 -6.16 2.58
C ALA A 310 -13.89 -5.72 3.36
N ILE A 311 -14.30 -6.51 4.37
CA ILE A 311 -15.51 -6.28 5.15
C ILE A 311 -15.16 -6.31 6.63
N ALA A 312 -15.53 -5.27 7.38
CA ALA A 312 -15.45 -5.26 8.82
C ALA A 312 -16.75 -5.74 9.46
N ILE A 313 -16.64 -6.61 10.45
CA ILE A 313 -17.73 -7.07 11.30
C ILE A 313 -17.50 -6.45 12.68
N LEU A 314 -18.42 -5.56 13.08
CA LEU A 314 -18.26 -4.77 14.30
C LEU A 314 -18.77 -5.51 15.53
N PRO A 315 -18.25 -5.20 16.74
CA PRO A 315 -18.64 -5.86 17.99
C PRO A 315 -20.11 -5.74 18.34
#